data_e67258d52e553d6bb121bec0cafa563c
#
_entry.id   e67258d52e553d6bb121bec0cafa563c
#
_cell.length_a   1.000
_cell.length_b   1.000
_cell.length_c   1.000
_cell.angle_alpha   90.00
_cell.angle_beta   90.00
_cell.angle_gamma   90.00
#
_symmetry.space_group_name_H-M   'P 1'
#
loop_
_entity.id
_entity.type
_entity.pdbx_description
1 polymer ?
#
loop_
_entity_poly.entity_id
_entity_poly.type
_entity_poly.pdbx_seq_one_letter_code
_entity_poly.pdbx_strand_id
1 'polypeptide(L)'
;MSFQQGLSGLSAAATNLEVIANNISNANTIGAKSSRAEFSDLYAEAAGGSRSAGIGSSLAAVTQDHTQGSISTTGRNLDLAINGEGYFQIQVSNQESGQEATKTTLYTRNGQFKTDRDGWIVTNEGARLLGFGADETGAIRKGQLQELKIPDARLSQKQTEEITLSVNLDGSDLKKSVTNFNQNDGNSFNYSASIKVFDEAGQSVEVSTFYKKIDVNTWGVYVTANGQNVPSNALDINVDGTPKLDTNGNPILLATPVANPRPISTIRFDSADGAQPPKEVLEVVPNTVPPTWQVKPEAADQLSRLTIAGPFLKHALNTADVAAKGLTYNFADVTLNLSGASQQAGDYTISKLEQNGYGVGSLSGFTFDERGVLTAKYTNGQDRSTGQLAVASFRNPQGLQSVGGNAWKETLAVGSKVMDVPGTGNLGDIVAGAVEESNVDLTAELVNLITAQRTYQANAQSIKTQDQVTQTFLNMR
;
A
#
# COMPACT_ATOMS: atom_id res chain seq x y z
N MET A 1 -18.06 35.36 -54.03
CA MET A 1 -18.13 34.17 -53.11
C MET A 1 -19.46 33.51 -53.38
N SER A 2 -19.49 32.20 -53.53
CA SER A 2 -20.76 31.49 -53.64
C SER A 2 -21.50 31.49 -52.29
N PHE A 3 -22.82 31.54 -52.31
CA PHE A 3 -23.64 31.44 -51.06
C PHE A 3 -23.27 30.22 -50.19
N GLN A 4 -22.90 29.11 -50.85
CA GLN A 4 -22.45 27.89 -50.17
C GLN A 4 -21.15 28.07 -49.38
N GLN A 5 -20.18 28.83 -49.91
CA GLN A 5 -18.93 29.16 -49.19
C GLN A 5 -19.19 29.97 -47.92
N GLY A 6 -20.09 30.95 -48.00
CA GLY A 6 -20.51 31.73 -46.84
C GLY A 6 -21.24 30.89 -45.79
N LEU A 7 -22.10 29.98 -46.22
CA LEU A 7 -22.86 29.10 -45.34
C LEU A 7 -21.93 28.08 -44.63
N SER A 8 -21.01 27.45 -45.39
CA SER A 8 -20.03 26.54 -44.78
C SER A 8 -19.10 27.23 -43.82
N GLY A 9 -18.62 28.46 -44.14
CA GLY A 9 -17.82 29.27 -43.20
C GLY A 9 -18.59 29.68 -41.96
N LEU A 10 -19.90 29.99 -42.09
CA LEU A 10 -20.75 30.29 -40.94
C LEU A 10 -20.93 29.08 -40.02
N SER A 11 -21.20 27.89 -40.58
CA SER A 11 -21.32 26.65 -39.83
C SER A 11 -20.03 26.27 -39.15
N ALA A 12 -18.88 26.39 -39.84
CA ALA A 12 -17.56 26.15 -39.22
C ALA A 12 -17.29 27.10 -38.06
N ALA A 13 -17.59 28.40 -38.23
CA ALA A 13 -17.40 29.39 -37.18
C ALA A 13 -18.33 29.15 -35.98
N ALA A 14 -19.58 28.69 -36.22
CA ALA A 14 -20.52 28.32 -35.15
C ALA A 14 -19.99 27.12 -34.31
N THR A 15 -19.56 26.04 -34.97
CA THR A 15 -18.98 24.89 -34.28
C THR A 15 -17.70 25.25 -33.51
N ASN A 16 -16.84 26.12 -34.08
CA ASN A 16 -15.66 26.59 -33.36
C ASN A 16 -16.03 27.37 -32.10
N LEU A 17 -17.06 28.24 -32.17
CA LEU A 17 -17.59 28.96 -31.01
C LEU A 17 -18.13 28.01 -29.93
N GLU A 18 -18.84 26.94 -30.32
CA GLU A 18 -19.34 25.94 -29.38
C GLU A 18 -18.20 25.21 -28.66
N VAL A 19 -17.14 24.82 -29.37
CA VAL A 19 -15.96 24.16 -28.79
C VAL A 19 -15.24 25.08 -27.81
N ILE A 20 -14.98 26.35 -28.22
CA ILE A 20 -14.34 27.35 -27.35
C ILE A 20 -15.21 27.62 -26.11
N ALA A 21 -16.52 27.77 -26.26
CA ALA A 21 -17.43 27.99 -25.14
C ALA A 21 -17.44 26.79 -24.17
N ASN A 22 -17.36 25.57 -24.69
CA ASN A 22 -17.23 24.36 -23.89
C ASN A 22 -15.91 24.33 -23.11
N ASN A 23 -14.78 24.67 -23.75
CA ASN A 23 -13.50 24.77 -23.07
C ASN A 23 -13.55 25.80 -21.91
N ILE A 24 -14.06 27.00 -22.17
CA ILE A 24 -14.21 28.05 -21.15
C ILE A 24 -15.07 27.57 -19.97
N SER A 25 -16.19 26.90 -20.26
CA SER A 25 -17.09 26.38 -19.23
C SER A 25 -16.42 25.33 -18.36
N ASN A 26 -15.48 24.54 -18.91
CA ASN A 26 -14.76 23.48 -18.22
C ASN A 26 -13.34 23.87 -17.78
N ALA A 27 -12.96 25.15 -17.86
CA ALA A 27 -11.64 25.61 -17.46
C ALA A 27 -11.33 25.37 -15.96
N ASN A 28 -12.35 25.35 -15.10
CA ASN A 28 -12.23 25.05 -13.66
C ASN A 28 -12.67 23.62 -13.31
N THR A 29 -12.90 22.77 -14.30
CA THR A 29 -13.32 21.38 -14.04
C THR A 29 -12.08 20.49 -13.94
N ILE A 30 -11.93 19.80 -12.81
CA ILE A 30 -10.79 18.93 -12.53
C ILE A 30 -10.66 17.81 -13.56
N GLY A 31 -9.47 17.65 -14.12
CA GLY A 31 -9.17 16.62 -15.12
C GLY A 31 -9.79 16.85 -16.50
N ALA A 32 -10.42 18.01 -16.74
CA ALA A 32 -10.96 18.34 -18.06
C ALA A 32 -9.83 18.61 -19.06
N LYS A 33 -10.06 18.20 -20.31
CA LYS A 33 -9.12 18.37 -21.43
C LYS A 33 -9.70 19.32 -22.46
N SER A 34 -8.88 20.27 -22.92
CA SER A 34 -9.25 21.21 -23.95
C SER A 34 -9.56 20.51 -25.26
N SER A 35 -10.53 21.01 -26.00
CA SER A 35 -10.93 20.49 -27.30
C SER A 35 -10.66 21.52 -28.37
N ARG A 36 -10.36 21.08 -29.59
CA ARG A 36 -10.13 21.92 -30.75
C ARG A 36 -10.92 21.40 -31.94
N ALA A 37 -11.63 22.29 -32.64
CA ALA A 37 -12.28 21.97 -33.91
C ALA A 37 -11.25 21.97 -35.04
N GLU A 38 -11.18 20.90 -35.82
CA GLU A 38 -10.31 20.78 -36.97
C GLU A 38 -11.19 20.81 -38.24
N PHE A 39 -10.80 21.61 -39.21
CA PHE A 39 -11.55 21.83 -40.42
C PHE A 39 -10.77 21.32 -41.65
N SER A 40 -11.49 20.74 -42.61
CA SER A 40 -10.97 20.36 -43.90
C SER A 40 -11.60 21.25 -45.00
N ASP A 41 -10.84 21.53 -46.04
CA ASP A 41 -11.31 22.21 -47.22
C ASP A 41 -12.18 21.24 -48.08
N LEU A 42 -13.21 21.81 -48.67
CA LEU A 42 -14.08 21.08 -49.59
C LEU A 42 -13.74 21.49 -51.05
N TYR A 43 -13.31 20.52 -51.85
CA TYR A 43 -13.11 20.69 -53.28
C TYR A 43 -14.27 20.08 -54.06
N ALA A 44 -14.77 20.83 -55.07
CA ALA A 44 -15.67 20.24 -56.04
C ALA A 44 -14.86 19.38 -57.02
N GLU A 45 -15.07 18.10 -57.04
CA GLU A 45 -14.61 17.23 -58.13
C GLU A 45 -15.43 17.56 -59.38
N ALA A 46 -15.08 18.64 -60.07
CA ALA A 46 -15.66 18.94 -61.36
C ALA A 46 -14.90 18.16 -62.43
N ALA A 47 -15.61 17.33 -63.15
CA ALA A 47 -15.11 16.55 -64.28
C ALA A 47 -14.18 17.39 -65.17
N GLY A 48 -12.85 17.15 -65.12
CA GLY A 48 -11.94 17.46 -66.20
C GLY A 48 -11.28 18.83 -66.24
N GLY A 49 -11.28 19.65 -65.20
CA GLY A 49 -10.65 21.00 -65.26
C GLY A 49 -9.75 21.33 -64.05
N SER A 50 -8.50 21.73 -64.33
CA SER A 50 -7.45 22.06 -63.33
C SER A 50 -7.66 23.43 -62.61
N ARG A 51 -8.87 23.94 -62.47
CA ARG A 51 -9.25 25.21 -61.83
C ARG A 51 -10.58 25.10 -61.09
N SER A 52 -10.69 24.20 -60.10
CA SER A 52 -11.87 24.22 -59.23
C SER A 52 -11.63 25.17 -58.06
N ALA A 53 -12.48 26.19 -57.92
CA ALA A 53 -12.51 27.00 -56.70
C ALA A 53 -13.00 26.14 -55.53
N GLY A 54 -12.39 26.20 -54.38
CA GLY A 54 -12.84 25.53 -53.17
C GLY A 54 -14.31 25.88 -52.86
N ILE A 55 -15.12 24.90 -52.42
CA ILE A 55 -16.54 25.08 -52.11
C ILE A 55 -16.77 25.58 -50.68
N GLY A 56 -15.75 25.56 -49.86
CA GLY A 56 -15.82 26.00 -48.47
C GLY A 56 -15.06 25.07 -47.55
N SER A 57 -15.42 25.05 -46.25
CA SER A 57 -14.83 24.19 -45.24
C SER A 57 -15.88 23.33 -44.54
N SER A 58 -15.49 22.15 -44.09
CA SER A 58 -16.31 21.27 -43.23
C SER A 58 -15.56 20.92 -41.97
N LEU A 59 -16.29 20.61 -40.89
CA LEU A 59 -15.72 20.04 -39.69
C LEU A 59 -15.17 18.63 -40.03
N ALA A 60 -13.87 18.44 -39.81
CA ALA A 60 -13.22 17.14 -39.97
C ALA A 60 -13.31 16.34 -38.67
N ALA A 61 -12.98 16.95 -37.54
CA ALA A 61 -13.00 16.33 -36.24
C ALA A 61 -13.03 17.40 -35.12
N VAL A 62 -13.43 16.98 -33.91
CA VAL A 62 -13.13 17.70 -32.67
C VAL A 62 -12.12 16.87 -31.91
N THR A 63 -10.90 17.32 -31.84
CA THR A 63 -9.78 16.63 -31.17
C THR A 63 -9.60 17.17 -29.77
N GLN A 64 -9.28 16.28 -28.82
CA GLN A 64 -8.96 16.67 -27.44
C GLN A 64 -7.45 16.73 -27.24
N ASP A 65 -6.98 17.72 -26.52
CA ASP A 65 -5.59 17.80 -26.10
C ASP A 65 -5.41 17.09 -24.78
N HIS A 66 -4.75 15.94 -24.80
CA HIS A 66 -4.50 15.07 -23.63
C HIS A 66 -3.24 15.46 -22.87
N THR A 67 -2.63 16.61 -23.14
CA THR A 67 -1.51 17.14 -22.35
C THR A 67 -1.91 17.33 -20.90
N GLN A 68 -0.92 17.21 -20.00
CA GLN A 68 -1.14 17.36 -18.57
C GLN A 68 -1.47 18.82 -18.22
N GLY A 69 -2.46 19.00 -17.33
CA GLY A 69 -2.76 20.28 -16.69
C GLY A 69 -1.88 20.56 -15.48
N SER A 70 -2.06 21.70 -14.84
CA SER A 70 -1.39 22.03 -13.58
C SER A 70 -1.84 21.11 -12.46
N ILE A 71 -0.92 20.74 -11.56
CA ILE A 71 -1.25 19.97 -10.36
C ILE A 71 -1.38 20.92 -9.18
N SER A 72 -2.55 20.93 -8.55
CA SER A 72 -2.83 21.74 -7.35
C SER A 72 -3.05 20.87 -6.13
N THR A 73 -2.49 21.27 -4.99
CA THR A 73 -2.60 20.54 -3.74
C THR A 73 -3.92 20.87 -3.02
N THR A 74 -4.62 19.86 -2.57
CA THR A 74 -5.90 19.99 -1.85
C THR A 74 -5.80 19.57 -0.38
N GLY A 75 -4.77 18.77 -0.03
CA GLY A 75 -4.59 18.20 1.31
C GLY A 75 -5.55 17.08 1.67
N ARG A 76 -6.37 16.58 0.75
CA ARG A 76 -7.29 15.45 0.96
C ARG A 76 -6.64 14.16 0.49
N ASN A 77 -6.56 13.16 1.36
CA ASN A 77 -5.85 11.89 1.08
C ASN A 77 -6.39 11.09 -0.13
N LEU A 78 -7.64 11.31 -0.53
CA LEU A 78 -8.27 10.64 -1.67
C LEU A 78 -8.28 11.50 -2.94
N ASP A 79 -7.76 12.71 -2.90
CA ASP A 79 -7.48 13.47 -4.08
C ASP A 79 -6.13 13.03 -4.64
N LEU A 80 -6.12 12.53 -5.86
CA LEU A 80 -4.96 11.92 -6.50
C LEU A 80 -4.70 12.57 -7.85
N ALA A 81 -3.47 12.93 -8.14
CA ALA A 81 -3.07 13.39 -9.46
C ALA A 81 -2.01 12.45 -10.05
N ILE A 82 -2.02 12.29 -11.37
CA ILE A 82 -0.97 11.59 -12.10
C ILE A 82 0.00 12.66 -12.62
N ASN A 83 1.25 12.59 -12.19
CA ASN A 83 2.32 13.45 -12.71
C ASN A 83 3.06 12.72 -13.84
N GLY A 84 2.68 12.99 -15.06
CA GLY A 84 3.17 12.34 -16.26
C GLY A 84 2.04 11.70 -17.10
N GLU A 85 2.39 10.71 -17.92
CA GLU A 85 1.44 10.02 -18.79
C GLU A 85 0.60 9.00 -18.04
N GLY A 86 -0.67 8.82 -18.47
CA GLY A 86 -1.54 7.76 -17.99
C GLY A 86 -2.91 8.24 -17.54
N TYR A 87 -3.79 7.32 -17.20
CA TYR A 87 -5.17 7.54 -16.77
C TYR A 87 -5.49 6.61 -15.61
N PHE A 88 -6.27 7.09 -14.67
CA PHE A 88 -6.94 6.24 -13.68
C PHE A 88 -7.94 5.33 -14.39
N GLN A 89 -8.04 4.11 -13.92
CA GLN A 89 -9.03 3.15 -14.40
C GLN A 89 -10.17 3.09 -13.41
N ILE A 90 -11.39 3.30 -13.89
CA ILE A 90 -12.60 3.26 -13.10
C ILE A 90 -13.59 2.25 -13.70
N GLN A 91 -14.36 1.61 -12.86
CA GLN A 91 -15.37 0.64 -13.28
C GLN A 91 -16.76 1.16 -12.98
N VAL A 92 -17.56 1.28 -14.03
CA VAL A 92 -18.99 1.57 -13.91
C VAL A 92 -19.75 0.26 -13.97
N SER A 93 -20.62 0.03 -12.99
CA SER A 93 -21.54 -1.09 -12.96
C SER A 93 -22.93 -0.58 -13.38
N ASN A 94 -23.35 -0.88 -14.57
CA ASN A 94 -24.71 -0.60 -15.03
C ASN A 94 -25.60 -1.78 -14.65
N GLN A 95 -26.42 -1.59 -13.63
CA GLN A 95 -27.42 -2.56 -13.20
C GLN A 95 -28.76 -2.20 -13.86
N GLU A 96 -29.02 -2.75 -15.02
CA GLU A 96 -30.39 -2.74 -15.56
C GLU A 96 -31.20 -3.84 -14.87
N SER A 97 -32.43 -3.51 -14.48
CA SER A 97 -33.32 -4.41 -13.74
C SER A 97 -33.50 -5.73 -14.49
N GLY A 98 -32.93 -6.83 -13.97
CA GLY A 98 -33.13 -8.19 -14.45
C GLY A 98 -32.01 -8.79 -15.31
N GLN A 99 -30.88 -8.10 -15.53
CA GLN A 99 -29.70 -8.64 -16.20
C GLN A 99 -28.48 -8.62 -15.29
N GLU A 100 -27.50 -9.51 -15.56
CA GLU A 100 -26.21 -9.43 -14.88
C GLU A 100 -25.58 -8.06 -15.15
N ALA A 101 -25.06 -7.42 -14.09
CA ALA A 101 -24.45 -6.12 -14.18
C ALA A 101 -23.28 -6.12 -15.18
N THR A 102 -23.42 -5.42 -16.29
CA THR A 102 -22.31 -5.25 -17.23
C THR A 102 -21.30 -4.27 -16.66
N LYS A 103 -20.11 -4.77 -16.37
CA LYS A 103 -19.00 -3.98 -15.88
C LYS A 103 -18.25 -3.35 -17.07
N THR A 104 -18.22 -2.02 -17.12
CA THR A 104 -17.50 -1.28 -18.15
C THR A 104 -16.34 -0.54 -17.50
N THR A 105 -15.13 -0.72 -18.05
CA THR A 105 -13.94 0.04 -17.62
C THR A 105 -13.90 1.35 -18.39
N LEU A 106 -13.77 2.44 -17.67
CA LEU A 106 -13.55 3.79 -18.18
C LEU A 106 -12.21 4.34 -17.66
N TYR A 107 -11.73 5.37 -18.31
CA TYR A 107 -10.45 6.01 -18.00
C TYR A 107 -10.70 7.48 -17.64
N THR A 108 -10.01 7.99 -16.65
CA THR A 108 -10.19 9.39 -16.22
C THR A 108 -8.88 10.00 -15.73
N ARG A 109 -8.78 11.32 -15.86
CA ARG A 109 -7.77 12.15 -15.21
C ARG A 109 -8.32 12.87 -13.98
N ASN A 110 -9.64 12.79 -13.76
CA ASN A 110 -10.24 13.32 -12.55
C ASN A 110 -9.89 12.41 -11.37
N GLY A 111 -9.06 12.92 -10.46
CA GLY A 111 -8.61 12.20 -9.28
C GLY A 111 -9.37 12.54 -8.00
N GLN A 112 -10.55 13.13 -8.08
CA GLN A 112 -11.39 13.41 -6.91
C GLN A 112 -12.17 12.16 -6.51
N PHE A 113 -11.57 11.37 -5.62
CA PHE A 113 -12.21 10.15 -5.10
C PHE A 113 -12.81 10.36 -3.71
N LYS A 114 -13.72 9.48 -3.36
CA LYS A 114 -14.35 9.36 -2.04
C LYS A 114 -14.58 7.90 -1.69
N THR A 115 -14.91 7.61 -0.44
CA THR A 115 -15.31 6.27 -0.01
C THR A 115 -16.82 6.15 0.02
N ASP A 116 -17.33 5.00 -0.41
CA ASP A 116 -18.74 4.63 -0.20
C ASP A 116 -18.95 3.99 1.20
N ARG A 117 -20.21 3.55 1.48
CA ARG A 117 -20.56 2.92 2.77
C ARG A 117 -19.81 1.61 3.03
N ASP A 118 -19.44 0.91 1.97
CA ASP A 118 -18.78 -0.39 2.03
C ASP A 118 -17.26 -0.27 2.00
N GLY A 119 -16.74 0.97 1.98
CA GLY A 119 -15.31 1.27 1.96
C GLY A 119 -14.67 1.23 0.56
N TRP A 120 -15.44 1.10 -0.53
CA TRP A 120 -14.91 1.19 -1.88
C TRP A 120 -14.50 2.61 -2.23
N ILE A 121 -13.39 2.75 -2.95
CA ILE A 121 -12.95 4.05 -3.46
C ILE A 121 -13.70 4.31 -4.76
N VAL A 122 -14.49 5.40 -4.79
CA VAL A 122 -15.39 5.73 -5.90
C VAL A 122 -15.22 7.17 -6.35
N THR A 123 -15.56 7.44 -7.61
CA THR A 123 -15.71 8.81 -8.15
C THR A 123 -16.98 9.47 -7.60
N ASN A 124 -17.18 10.75 -7.90
CA ASN A 124 -18.42 11.46 -7.54
C ASN A 124 -19.67 10.84 -8.16
N GLU A 125 -19.54 10.18 -9.28
CA GLU A 125 -20.60 9.48 -10.03
C GLU A 125 -20.81 8.04 -9.58
N GLY A 126 -20.00 7.54 -8.63
CA GLY A 126 -20.12 6.20 -8.07
C GLY A 126 -19.34 5.12 -8.82
N ALA A 127 -18.52 5.47 -9.81
CA ALA A 127 -17.62 4.51 -10.47
C ALA A 127 -16.50 4.11 -9.53
N ARG A 128 -16.17 2.81 -9.44
CA ARG A 128 -15.15 2.26 -8.54
C ARG A 128 -13.77 2.35 -9.15
N LEU A 129 -12.80 2.79 -8.35
CA LEU A 129 -11.40 2.87 -8.75
C LEU A 129 -10.79 1.47 -8.83
N LEU A 130 -10.10 1.19 -9.94
CA LEU A 130 -9.45 -0.09 -10.17
C LEU A 130 -7.95 -0.03 -9.84
N GLY A 131 -7.44 -1.17 -9.39
CA GLY A 131 -6.02 -1.35 -9.10
C GLY A 131 -5.66 -2.81 -8.87
N PHE A 132 -4.45 -3.05 -8.40
CA PHE A 132 -3.97 -4.36 -7.99
C PHE A 132 -4.24 -4.54 -6.49
N GLY A 133 -4.81 -5.66 -6.12
CA GLY A 133 -5.05 -5.97 -4.72
C GLY A 133 -3.83 -6.48 -3.98
N ALA A 134 -3.86 -6.36 -2.67
CA ALA A 134 -2.91 -7.01 -1.78
C ALA A 134 -3.49 -8.31 -1.23
N ASP A 135 -2.61 -9.25 -0.90
CA ASP A 135 -3.00 -10.45 -0.15
C ASP A 135 -3.08 -10.15 1.36
N GLU A 136 -3.37 -11.20 2.14
CA GLU A 136 -3.49 -11.08 3.61
C GLU A 136 -2.20 -10.62 4.30
N THR A 137 -1.05 -10.80 3.65
CA THR A 137 0.25 -10.35 4.14
C THR A 137 0.58 -8.91 3.76
N GLY A 138 -0.23 -8.28 2.89
CA GLY A 138 0.02 -6.95 2.33
C GLY A 138 0.90 -6.96 1.08
N ALA A 139 1.21 -8.12 0.51
CA ALA A 139 1.96 -8.21 -0.74
C ALA A 139 1.04 -7.95 -1.94
N ILE A 140 1.43 -7.02 -2.81
CA ILE A 140 0.65 -6.63 -3.99
C ILE A 140 0.69 -7.75 -5.04
N ARG A 141 -0.48 -8.19 -5.49
CA ARG A 141 -0.63 -9.20 -6.54
C ARG A 141 -0.88 -8.54 -7.88
N LYS A 142 0.17 -8.44 -8.69
CA LYS A 142 0.06 -7.97 -10.08
C LYS A 142 -0.51 -9.10 -10.94
N GLY A 143 -1.64 -8.86 -11.59
CA GLY A 143 -2.23 -9.86 -12.50
C GLY A 143 -3.66 -9.56 -12.89
N GLN A 144 -4.55 -9.41 -11.94
CA GLN A 144 -5.94 -9.05 -12.18
C GLN A 144 -6.24 -7.70 -11.53
N LEU A 145 -6.88 -6.83 -12.30
CA LEU A 145 -7.46 -5.61 -11.76
C LEU A 145 -8.65 -5.97 -10.89
N GLN A 146 -8.70 -5.32 -9.74
CA GLN A 146 -9.85 -5.38 -8.84
C GLN A 146 -10.23 -3.98 -8.36
N GLU A 147 -11.42 -3.87 -7.89
CA GLU A 147 -11.92 -2.66 -7.27
C GLU A 147 -11.13 -2.41 -5.98
N LEU A 148 -10.63 -1.19 -5.77
CA LEU A 148 -9.87 -0.83 -4.57
C LEU A 148 -10.81 -0.50 -3.42
N LYS A 149 -10.49 -1.09 -2.27
CA LYS A 149 -11.26 -0.92 -1.04
C LYS A 149 -10.34 -0.49 0.10
N ILE A 150 -10.80 0.45 0.90
CA ILE A 150 -10.19 0.73 2.20
C ILE A 150 -10.53 -0.43 3.11
N PRO A 151 -9.56 -1.04 3.81
CA PRO A 151 -9.82 -2.20 4.65
C PRO A 151 -10.76 -1.86 5.80
N ASP A 152 -11.37 -2.89 6.36
CA ASP A 152 -12.27 -2.75 7.49
C ASP A 152 -11.58 -2.08 8.69
N ALA A 153 -12.39 -1.42 9.51
CA ALA A 153 -11.93 -0.55 10.59
C ALA A 153 -11.06 -1.25 11.66
N ARG A 154 -10.94 -2.57 11.64
CA ARG A 154 -10.19 -3.35 12.64
C ARG A 154 -9.19 -4.30 11.99
N LEU A 155 -7.96 -4.24 12.45
CA LEU A 155 -6.94 -5.25 12.18
C LEU A 155 -6.97 -6.26 13.34
N SER A 156 -7.21 -7.53 13.01
CA SER A 156 -7.16 -8.62 13.99
C SER A 156 -5.75 -8.72 14.58
N GLN A 157 -5.68 -9.13 15.84
CA GLN A 157 -4.42 -9.40 16.52
C GLN A 157 -3.62 -10.50 15.81
N LYS A 158 -2.32 -10.44 15.99
CA LYS A 158 -1.39 -11.50 15.60
C LYS A 158 -0.53 -11.85 16.81
N GLN A 159 -0.52 -13.12 17.18
CA GLN A 159 0.35 -13.63 18.23
C GLN A 159 1.82 -13.47 17.83
N THR A 160 2.69 -13.20 18.81
CA THR A 160 4.13 -13.22 18.59
C THR A 160 4.63 -14.65 18.46
N GLU A 161 5.23 -14.95 17.33
CA GLU A 161 5.84 -16.24 17.02
C GLU A 161 7.37 -16.18 17.04
N GLU A 162 7.92 -15.00 16.71
CA GLU A 162 9.35 -14.79 16.64
C GLU A 162 9.76 -13.46 17.28
N ILE A 163 10.83 -13.52 18.06
CA ILE A 163 11.55 -12.37 18.60
C ILE A 163 12.95 -12.38 17.97
N THR A 164 13.33 -11.34 17.26
CA THR A 164 14.68 -11.19 16.73
C THR A 164 15.49 -10.28 17.62
N LEU A 165 16.61 -10.78 18.17
CA LEU A 165 17.51 -10.04 19.02
C LEU A 165 18.93 -10.10 18.47
N SER A 166 19.47 -8.94 18.13
CA SER A 166 20.88 -8.75 17.79
C SER A 166 21.57 -8.02 18.92
N VAL A 167 22.45 -8.68 19.61
CA VAL A 167 23.10 -8.21 20.83
C VAL A 167 24.58 -8.51 20.84
N ASN A 168 25.40 -7.60 21.32
CA ASN A 168 26.78 -7.89 21.66
C ASN A 168 26.89 -8.18 23.18
N LEU A 169 27.33 -9.38 23.55
CA LEU A 169 27.65 -9.78 24.91
C LEU A 169 29.16 -9.57 25.13
N ASP A 170 29.54 -8.82 26.17
CA ASP A 170 30.97 -8.55 26.40
C ASP A 170 31.73 -9.85 26.74
N GLY A 171 32.63 -10.26 25.83
CA GLY A 171 33.48 -11.44 26.02
C GLY A 171 34.44 -11.30 27.20
N SER A 172 34.81 -10.08 27.61
CA SER A 172 35.71 -9.82 28.73
C SER A 172 35.04 -9.88 30.11
N ASP A 173 33.72 -9.93 30.18
CA ASP A 173 32.95 -9.97 31.42
C ASP A 173 33.32 -11.16 32.28
N LEU A 174 33.22 -10.95 33.59
CA LEU A 174 33.46 -11.98 34.57
C LEU A 174 32.22 -12.82 34.84
N LYS A 175 32.43 -14.08 35.20
CA LYS A 175 31.36 -14.93 35.71
C LYS A 175 30.79 -14.29 37.01
N LYS A 176 29.49 -14.26 37.12
CA LYS A 176 28.84 -13.77 38.31
C LYS A 176 29.03 -14.75 39.47
N SER A 177 29.38 -14.24 40.63
CA SER A 177 29.61 -15.02 41.86
C SER A 177 28.33 -15.66 42.43
N VAL A 178 27.18 -15.05 42.20
CA VAL A 178 25.88 -15.55 42.63
C VAL A 178 25.50 -16.74 41.78
N THR A 179 25.37 -17.92 42.39
CA THR A 179 25.06 -19.18 41.69
C THR A 179 23.64 -19.20 41.15
N ASN A 180 22.71 -18.62 41.92
CA ASN A 180 21.28 -18.66 41.62
C ASN A 180 20.85 -17.42 40.83
N PHE A 181 20.06 -17.62 39.77
CA PHE A 181 19.46 -16.50 39.03
C PHE A 181 18.33 -15.88 39.86
N ASN A 182 18.35 -14.55 39.97
CA ASN A 182 17.26 -13.75 40.52
C ASN A 182 17.14 -12.48 39.70
N GLN A 183 16.03 -12.30 39.02
CA GLN A 183 15.78 -11.11 38.17
C GLN A 183 15.86 -9.78 38.94
N ASN A 184 15.64 -9.77 40.26
CA ASN A 184 15.69 -8.59 41.12
C ASN A 184 17.09 -8.30 41.70
N ASP A 185 18.06 -9.18 41.43
CA ASP A 185 19.44 -9.02 41.86
C ASP A 185 20.38 -8.88 40.67
N GLY A 186 20.83 -7.65 40.42
CA GLY A 186 21.77 -7.34 39.32
C GLY A 186 23.12 -8.06 39.42
N ASN A 187 23.46 -8.68 40.58
CA ASN A 187 24.64 -9.51 40.70
C ASN A 187 24.44 -10.95 40.19
N SER A 188 23.19 -11.34 39.88
CA SER A 188 22.85 -12.70 39.45
C SER A 188 22.95 -12.89 37.95
N PHE A 189 22.99 -11.83 37.15
CA PHE A 189 23.10 -11.84 35.68
C PHE A 189 24.04 -10.72 35.21
N ASN A 190 24.49 -10.79 33.96
CA ASN A 190 25.33 -9.76 33.33
C ASN A 190 24.46 -8.72 32.60
N TYR A 191 23.54 -9.17 31.76
CA TYR A 191 22.73 -8.32 30.87
C TYR A 191 21.28 -8.76 30.83
N SER A 192 20.42 -7.84 30.45
CA SER A 192 19.00 -8.12 30.20
C SER A 192 18.46 -7.32 29.02
N ALA A 193 17.47 -7.87 28.32
CA ALA A 193 16.71 -7.22 27.29
C ALA A 193 15.23 -7.52 27.48
N SER A 194 14.35 -6.52 27.34
CA SER A 194 12.90 -6.68 27.52
C SER A 194 12.16 -6.24 26.28
N ILE A 195 11.14 -6.99 25.89
CA ILE A 195 10.27 -6.69 24.75
C ILE A 195 8.83 -7.07 25.08
N LYS A 196 7.88 -6.30 24.54
CA LYS A 196 6.46 -6.64 24.62
C LYS A 196 6.12 -7.65 23.52
N VAL A 197 5.52 -8.75 23.93
CA VAL A 197 4.97 -9.80 23.04
C VAL A 197 3.47 -9.87 23.21
N PHE A 198 2.77 -10.46 22.24
CA PHE A 198 1.32 -10.56 22.23
C PHE A 198 0.90 -12.02 22.20
N ASP A 199 -0.10 -12.36 23.01
CA ASP A 199 -0.70 -13.68 23.02
C ASP A 199 -1.74 -13.87 21.91
N GLU A 200 -2.38 -15.03 21.85
CA GLU A 200 -3.42 -15.36 20.87
C GLU A 200 -4.62 -14.41 20.94
N ALA A 201 -4.91 -13.84 22.12
CA ALA A 201 -5.99 -12.87 22.32
C ALA A 201 -5.54 -11.42 22.04
N GLY A 202 -4.29 -11.18 21.70
CA GLY A 202 -3.70 -9.85 21.49
C GLY A 202 -3.38 -9.11 22.78
N GLN A 203 -3.33 -9.79 23.93
CA GLN A 203 -2.94 -9.21 25.20
C GLN A 203 -1.41 -9.05 25.23
N SER A 204 -0.93 -7.88 25.63
CA SER A 204 0.51 -7.63 25.69
C SER A 204 1.11 -8.17 26.99
N VAL A 205 2.25 -8.82 26.86
CA VAL A 205 3.07 -9.36 27.94
C VAL A 205 4.49 -8.85 27.78
N GLU A 206 5.13 -8.43 28.86
CA GLU A 206 6.54 -8.10 28.83
C GLU A 206 7.37 -9.38 29.05
N VAL A 207 8.13 -9.75 28.03
CA VAL A 207 9.10 -10.85 28.11
C VAL A 207 10.49 -10.24 28.24
N SER A 208 11.21 -10.65 29.29
CA SER A 208 12.58 -10.21 29.53
C SER A 208 13.52 -11.41 29.45
N THR A 209 14.56 -11.27 28.65
CA THR A 209 15.66 -12.23 28.55
C THR A 209 16.84 -11.74 29.36
N PHE A 210 17.47 -12.63 30.14
CA PHE A 210 18.63 -12.34 30.96
C PHE A 210 19.80 -13.24 30.56
N TYR A 211 20.96 -12.64 30.43
CA TYR A 211 22.18 -13.32 30.01
C TYR A 211 23.15 -13.37 31.19
N LYS A 212 23.55 -14.58 31.55
CA LYS A 212 24.50 -14.82 32.63
C LYS A 212 25.69 -15.61 32.10
N LYS A 213 26.88 -15.09 32.27
CA LYS A 213 28.11 -15.80 31.89
C LYS A 213 28.35 -16.96 32.86
N ILE A 214 28.27 -18.18 32.32
CA ILE A 214 28.43 -19.45 33.06
C ILE A 214 29.86 -19.95 32.95
N ASP A 215 30.41 -19.92 31.71
CA ASP A 215 31.77 -20.36 31.41
C ASP A 215 32.41 -19.49 30.35
N VAL A 216 33.67 -19.80 29.96
CA VAL A 216 34.35 -19.15 28.85
C VAL A 216 33.48 -19.32 27.60
N ASN A 217 33.17 -18.23 26.94
CA ASN A 217 32.31 -18.16 25.75
C ASN A 217 30.93 -18.80 25.88
N THR A 218 30.45 -19.06 27.11
CA THR A 218 29.21 -19.76 27.39
C THR A 218 28.31 -18.92 28.30
N TRP A 219 27.08 -18.70 27.83
CA TRP A 219 26.09 -17.88 28.47
C TRP A 219 24.82 -18.63 28.73
N GLY A 220 24.30 -18.58 29.94
CA GLY A 220 22.94 -19.05 30.25
C GLY A 220 21.91 -18.01 29.91
N VAL A 221 20.86 -18.40 29.24
CA VAL A 221 19.71 -17.56 28.88
C VAL A 221 18.55 -17.87 29.81
N TYR A 222 18.10 -16.89 30.56
CA TYR A 222 16.94 -16.98 31.41
C TYR A 222 15.85 -16.09 30.87
N VAL A 223 14.60 -16.46 31.06
CA VAL A 223 13.45 -15.72 30.58
C VAL A 223 12.47 -15.46 31.71
N THR A 224 11.92 -14.28 31.75
CA THR A 224 10.79 -13.95 32.60
C THR A 224 9.64 -13.37 31.79
N ALA A 225 8.42 -13.55 32.25
CA ALA A 225 7.22 -13.00 31.66
C ALA A 225 6.44 -12.23 32.73
N ASN A 226 6.20 -10.93 32.50
CA ASN A 226 5.61 -10.02 33.50
C ASN A 226 6.27 -10.13 34.87
N GLY A 227 7.60 -10.27 34.90
CA GLY A 227 8.35 -10.43 36.17
C GLY A 227 8.22 -11.80 36.84
N GLN A 228 7.59 -12.76 36.23
CA GLN A 228 7.57 -14.14 36.70
C GLN A 228 8.59 -14.97 35.90
N ASN A 229 9.41 -15.76 36.61
CA ASN A 229 10.36 -16.63 35.96
C ASN A 229 9.59 -17.63 35.05
N VAL A 230 10.04 -17.76 33.81
CA VAL A 230 9.55 -18.83 32.94
C VAL A 230 10.22 -20.13 33.39
N PRO A 231 9.52 -21.02 34.10
CA PRO A 231 10.15 -22.12 34.80
C PRO A 231 10.50 -23.23 33.81
N SER A 232 11.79 -23.41 33.59
CA SER A 232 12.29 -24.65 32.94
C SER A 232 12.32 -25.84 33.89
N ASN A 233 12.23 -25.61 35.19
CA ASN A 233 12.54 -26.63 36.22
C ASN A 233 11.37 -27.04 37.12
N ALA A 234 10.25 -26.32 37.10
CA ALA A 234 9.06 -26.71 37.87
C ALA A 234 8.11 -27.62 37.09
N LEU A 235 8.43 -27.94 35.85
CA LEU A 235 7.58 -28.73 34.96
C LEU A 235 8.16 -30.10 34.73
N ASP A 236 7.28 -31.13 34.75
CA ASP A 236 7.63 -32.45 34.28
C ASP A 236 7.73 -32.37 32.73
N ILE A 237 8.89 -32.74 32.19
CA ILE A 237 9.18 -32.68 30.77
C ILE A 237 9.35 -34.03 30.14
N ASN A 238 8.97 -34.15 28.88
CA ASN A 238 9.20 -35.33 28.06
C ASN A 238 10.68 -35.48 27.72
N VAL A 239 11.04 -36.61 27.13
CA VAL A 239 12.43 -36.91 26.70
C VAL A 239 12.92 -35.95 25.64
N ASP A 240 12.01 -35.34 24.87
CA ASP A 240 12.26 -34.37 23.82
C ASP A 240 12.35 -32.88 24.35
N GLY A 241 12.27 -32.70 25.67
CA GLY A 241 12.31 -31.35 26.27
C GLY A 241 10.95 -30.63 26.32
N THR A 242 9.89 -31.20 25.74
CA THR A 242 8.55 -30.62 25.79
C THR A 242 7.89 -30.84 27.16
N PRO A 243 7.06 -29.91 27.65
CA PRO A 243 6.35 -30.09 28.90
C PRO A 243 5.33 -31.26 28.79
N LYS A 244 5.25 -32.12 29.79
CA LYS A 244 4.11 -33.02 29.92
C LYS A 244 2.87 -32.23 30.26
N LEU A 245 1.79 -32.50 29.57
CA LEU A 245 0.50 -31.85 29.74
C LEU A 245 -0.48 -32.76 30.46
N ASP A 246 -1.34 -32.20 31.30
CA ASP A 246 -2.49 -32.88 31.87
C ASP A 246 -3.59 -33.05 30.81
N THR A 247 -4.69 -33.72 31.18
CA THR A 247 -5.87 -33.94 30.30
C THR A 247 -6.54 -32.67 29.83
N ASN A 248 -6.24 -31.51 30.45
CA ASN A 248 -6.76 -30.17 30.10
C ASN A 248 -5.76 -29.36 29.30
N GLY A 249 -4.61 -29.90 28.92
CA GLY A 249 -3.56 -29.21 28.21
C GLY A 249 -2.70 -28.28 29.07
N ASN A 250 -2.75 -28.41 30.41
CA ASN A 250 -1.90 -27.66 31.31
C ASN A 250 -0.61 -28.42 31.60
N PRO A 251 0.54 -27.73 31.75
CA PRO A 251 1.79 -28.37 32.12
C PRO A 251 1.72 -29.05 33.51
N ILE A 252 2.20 -30.27 33.59
CA ILE A 252 2.28 -31.01 34.84
C ILE A 252 3.50 -30.50 35.63
N LEU A 253 3.29 -30.10 36.88
CA LEU A 253 4.35 -29.66 37.77
C LEU A 253 5.09 -30.88 38.38
N LEU A 254 6.41 -30.75 38.54
CA LEU A 254 7.20 -31.72 39.32
C LEU A 254 6.74 -31.72 40.78
N ALA A 255 6.63 -32.91 41.34
CA ALA A 255 6.23 -33.08 42.75
C ALA A 255 7.20 -32.41 43.74
N THR A 256 8.44 -32.20 43.35
CA THR A 256 9.46 -31.44 44.11
C THR A 256 9.96 -30.27 43.29
N PRO A 257 9.57 -29.00 43.62
CA PRO A 257 10.09 -27.82 42.95
C PRO A 257 11.60 -27.74 43.11
N VAL A 258 12.33 -27.55 42.03
CA VAL A 258 13.77 -27.27 42.12
C VAL A 258 13.96 -25.85 42.63
N ALA A 259 14.71 -25.69 43.71
CA ALA A 259 14.81 -24.45 44.49
C ALA A 259 15.38 -23.24 43.69
N ASN A 260 15.93 -23.44 42.49
CA ASN A 260 16.61 -22.39 41.72
C ASN A 260 16.19 -22.38 40.26
N PRO A 261 15.85 -21.21 39.69
CA PRO A 261 15.58 -21.08 38.27
C PRO A 261 16.81 -21.52 37.47
N ARG A 262 16.59 -22.39 36.47
CA ARG A 262 17.64 -22.78 35.51
C ARG A 262 17.50 -21.94 34.24
N PRO A 263 18.60 -21.74 33.47
CA PRO A 263 18.48 -21.14 32.17
C PRO A 263 17.58 -22.01 31.27
N ILE A 264 16.75 -21.39 30.45
CA ILE A 264 15.95 -22.12 29.45
C ILE A 264 16.85 -22.75 28.38
N SER A 265 17.99 -22.12 28.15
CA SER A 265 19.03 -22.62 27.25
C SER A 265 20.40 -22.02 27.59
N THR A 266 21.43 -22.62 27.05
CA THR A 266 22.79 -22.13 27.12
C THR A 266 23.32 -21.94 25.70
N ILE A 267 23.85 -20.77 25.42
CA ILE A 267 24.46 -20.44 24.13
C ILE A 267 26.00 -20.43 24.26
N ARG A 268 26.69 -20.95 23.25
CA ARG A 268 28.14 -20.98 23.21
C ARG A 268 28.65 -20.35 21.92
N PHE A 269 29.55 -19.38 22.05
CA PHE A 269 30.25 -18.73 20.96
C PHE A 269 31.54 -19.46 20.59
N ASP A 270 32.00 -19.32 19.34
CA ASP A 270 33.32 -19.82 18.94
C ASP A 270 34.42 -18.97 19.60
N SER A 271 35.44 -19.62 20.11
CA SER A 271 36.59 -18.92 20.70
C SER A 271 37.46 -18.21 19.69
N ALA A 272 37.37 -18.61 18.41
CA ALA A 272 38.20 -18.05 17.35
C ALA A 272 37.63 -16.78 16.72
N ASP A 273 36.33 -16.62 16.72
CA ASP A 273 35.64 -15.49 16.10
C ASP A 273 34.33 -15.16 16.84
N GLY A 274 34.45 -14.35 17.89
CA GLY A 274 33.29 -13.89 18.66
C GLY A 274 32.33 -12.96 17.87
N ALA A 275 32.69 -12.57 16.66
CA ALA A 275 31.84 -11.76 15.79
C ALA A 275 30.72 -12.58 15.15
N GLN A 276 30.84 -13.90 15.15
CA GLN A 276 29.83 -14.79 14.60
C GLN A 276 28.71 -15.08 15.62
N PRO A 277 27.50 -15.43 15.12
CA PRO A 277 26.40 -15.84 16.01
C PRO A 277 26.77 -17.08 16.82
N PRO A 278 25.98 -17.39 17.88
CA PRO A 278 26.24 -18.58 18.70
C PRO A 278 26.38 -19.83 17.85
N LYS A 279 27.47 -20.57 18.06
CA LYS A 279 27.75 -21.80 17.33
C LYS A 279 26.93 -22.99 17.82
N GLU A 280 26.55 -22.97 19.07
CA GLU A 280 25.82 -24.06 19.70
C GLU A 280 24.77 -23.52 20.66
N VAL A 281 23.58 -24.06 20.58
CA VAL A 281 22.53 -23.94 21.57
C VAL A 281 22.48 -25.26 22.33
N LEU A 282 22.66 -25.19 23.64
CA LEU A 282 22.71 -26.36 24.51
C LEU A 282 21.37 -26.44 25.28
N GLU A 283 20.69 -27.56 25.15
CA GLU A 283 19.47 -27.83 25.90
C GLU A 283 19.77 -28.67 27.15
N VAL A 284 18.94 -28.50 28.18
CA VAL A 284 19.05 -29.29 29.41
C VAL A 284 18.57 -30.71 29.13
N VAL A 285 19.39 -31.71 29.42
CA VAL A 285 18.96 -33.12 29.40
C VAL A 285 17.98 -33.34 30.53
N PRO A 286 16.74 -33.77 30.22
CA PRO A 286 15.75 -34.02 31.26
C PRO A 286 16.21 -35.11 32.23
N ASN A 287 15.82 -34.96 33.50
CA ASN A 287 16.03 -35.97 34.54
C ASN A 287 17.49 -36.32 34.93
N THR A 288 18.49 -35.51 34.59
CA THR A 288 19.86 -35.66 35.07
C THR A 288 20.12 -34.80 36.32
N VAL A 289 20.77 -35.39 37.36
CA VAL A 289 21.17 -34.68 38.55
C VAL A 289 22.68 -34.96 38.80
N PRO A 290 23.57 -34.00 38.64
CA PRO A 290 23.36 -32.64 38.16
C PRO A 290 22.90 -32.55 36.70
N PRO A 291 22.27 -31.43 36.28
CA PRO A 291 21.80 -31.29 34.91
C PRO A 291 22.97 -31.37 33.92
N THR A 292 22.81 -32.19 32.92
CA THR A 292 23.74 -32.25 31.78
C THR A 292 23.20 -31.48 30.61
N TRP A 293 24.10 -30.92 29.80
CA TRP A 293 23.76 -30.15 28.63
C TRP A 293 24.14 -30.96 27.38
N GLN A 294 23.22 -31.02 26.43
CA GLN A 294 23.50 -31.63 25.12
C GLN A 294 23.36 -30.58 24.05
N VAL A 295 24.20 -30.70 23.01
CA VAL A 295 24.06 -29.87 21.79
C VAL A 295 22.77 -30.29 21.09
N LYS A 296 21.91 -29.29 20.80
CA LYS A 296 20.70 -29.51 20.04
C LYS A 296 21.10 -30.00 18.64
N PRO A 297 20.67 -31.20 18.19
CA PRO A 297 21.06 -31.73 16.87
C PRO A 297 20.17 -31.07 15.78
N GLU A 298 20.44 -29.83 15.44
CA GLU A 298 19.72 -29.10 14.42
C GLU A 298 20.64 -28.66 13.27
N ALA A 299 20.03 -28.28 12.13
CA ALA A 299 20.72 -27.73 10.99
C ALA A 299 21.45 -26.42 11.38
N ALA A 300 22.55 -26.11 10.71
CA ALA A 300 23.42 -24.99 11.05
C ALA A 300 22.71 -23.61 11.08
N ASP A 301 21.63 -23.46 10.36
CA ASP A 301 20.78 -22.25 10.33
C ASP A 301 19.84 -22.10 11.54
N GLN A 302 19.67 -23.16 12.33
CA GLN A 302 18.79 -23.17 13.51
C GLN A 302 19.55 -23.10 14.85
N LEU A 303 20.89 -23.21 14.82
CA LEU A 303 21.74 -23.17 16.03
C LEU A 303 21.68 -21.87 16.81
N SER A 304 21.17 -20.79 16.21
CA SER A 304 20.95 -19.49 16.85
C SER A 304 19.49 -19.24 17.26
N ARG A 305 18.61 -20.23 17.13
CA ARG A 305 17.19 -20.12 17.46
C ARG A 305 16.85 -20.90 18.72
N LEU A 306 16.31 -20.17 19.68
CA LEU A 306 15.88 -20.70 20.95
C LEU A 306 14.35 -20.70 21.03
N THR A 307 13.74 -21.83 21.32
CA THR A 307 12.28 -21.92 21.47
C THR A 307 11.88 -21.74 22.94
N ILE A 308 11.03 -20.74 23.21
CA ILE A 308 10.35 -20.56 24.48
C ILE A 308 8.99 -21.22 24.35
N ALA A 309 8.82 -22.40 24.98
CA ALA A 309 7.59 -23.16 24.83
C ALA A 309 6.38 -22.39 25.39
N GLY A 310 5.32 -22.31 24.61
CA GLY A 310 4.06 -21.62 24.95
C GLY A 310 3.45 -22.07 26.27
N PRO A 311 3.42 -23.39 26.61
CA PRO A 311 2.97 -23.88 27.91
C PRO A 311 3.77 -23.33 29.11
N PHE A 312 5.07 -23.03 28.95
CA PHE A 312 5.87 -22.38 30.00
C PHE A 312 5.43 -20.93 30.22
N LEU A 313 5.22 -20.17 29.13
CA LEU A 313 4.69 -18.81 29.22
C LEU A 313 3.30 -18.79 29.84
N LYS A 314 2.42 -19.69 29.40
CA LYS A 314 1.09 -19.86 29.94
C LYS A 314 1.11 -20.14 31.47
N HIS A 315 1.99 -21.01 31.92
CA HIS A 315 2.11 -21.34 33.33
C HIS A 315 2.65 -20.16 34.16
N ALA A 316 3.69 -19.47 33.68
CA ALA A 316 4.27 -18.32 34.36
C ALA A 316 3.29 -17.14 34.48
N LEU A 317 2.43 -16.96 33.50
CA LEU A 317 1.52 -15.81 33.41
C LEU A 317 0.17 -16.05 34.10
N ASN A 318 -0.37 -17.26 34.05
CA ASN A 318 -1.70 -17.56 34.63
C ASN A 318 -1.61 -17.86 36.13
N THR A 319 -1.14 -16.88 36.88
CA THR A 319 -1.11 -16.92 38.36
C THR A 319 -2.52 -16.72 38.95
N ALA A 320 -2.69 -17.06 40.23
CA ALA A 320 -3.98 -16.87 40.91
C ALA A 320 -4.46 -15.39 40.84
N ASP A 321 -3.53 -14.43 40.94
CA ASP A 321 -3.85 -12.99 40.86
C ASP A 321 -4.34 -12.57 39.45
N VAL A 322 -3.80 -13.18 38.43
CA VAL A 322 -4.22 -12.93 37.01
C VAL A 322 -5.59 -13.56 36.77
N ALA A 323 -5.81 -14.78 37.22
CA ALA A 323 -7.11 -15.46 37.16
C ALA A 323 -8.20 -14.70 37.94
N ALA A 324 -7.87 -14.12 39.09
CA ALA A 324 -8.79 -13.28 39.84
C ALA A 324 -9.23 -12.01 39.11
N LYS A 325 -8.42 -11.52 38.17
CA LYS A 325 -8.75 -10.41 37.26
C LYS A 325 -9.53 -10.83 36.01
N GLY A 326 -9.86 -12.12 35.89
CA GLY A 326 -10.55 -12.67 34.72
C GLY A 326 -9.69 -12.72 33.46
N LEU A 327 -8.36 -12.60 33.60
CA LEU A 327 -7.41 -12.67 32.50
C LEU A 327 -6.90 -14.12 32.35
N THR A 328 -6.69 -14.53 31.12
CA THR A 328 -6.05 -15.82 30.78
C THR A 328 -5.14 -15.56 29.58
N TYR A 329 -3.88 -15.90 29.71
CA TYR A 329 -2.91 -15.81 28.64
C TYR A 329 -2.78 -17.16 27.93
N ASN A 330 -2.75 -17.15 26.61
CA ASN A 330 -2.53 -18.33 25.81
C ASN A 330 -1.46 -18.03 24.75
N PHE A 331 -0.36 -18.79 24.78
CA PHE A 331 0.78 -18.63 23.88
C PHE A 331 1.04 -19.95 23.15
N ALA A 332 1.29 -19.87 21.86
CA ALA A 332 2.06 -20.89 21.15
C ALA A 332 3.56 -20.72 21.47
N ASP A 333 4.37 -21.60 20.93
CA ASP A 333 5.83 -21.49 21.07
C ASP A 333 6.36 -20.20 20.46
N VAL A 334 7.23 -19.52 21.16
CA VAL A 334 7.88 -18.28 20.70
C VAL A 334 9.34 -18.56 20.44
N THR A 335 9.79 -18.31 19.22
CA THR A 335 11.19 -18.47 18.84
C THR A 335 11.98 -17.18 19.10
N LEU A 336 13.02 -17.28 19.92
CA LEU A 336 14.01 -16.22 20.10
C LEU A 336 15.16 -16.45 19.10
N ASN A 337 15.25 -15.58 18.12
CA ASN A 337 16.26 -15.63 17.07
C ASN A 337 17.46 -14.76 17.46
N LEU A 338 18.59 -15.40 17.73
CA LEU A 338 19.87 -14.81 18.12
C LEU A 338 20.91 -14.81 16.99
N SER A 339 20.46 -14.91 15.73
CA SER A 339 21.39 -14.96 14.58
C SER A 339 22.26 -13.71 14.44
N GLY A 340 21.83 -12.58 15.00
CA GLY A 340 22.60 -11.34 15.07
C GLY A 340 23.34 -11.15 16.40
N ALA A 341 23.38 -12.15 17.26
CA ALA A 341 24.12 -12.04 18.53
C ALA A 341 25.62 -12.28 18.30
N SER A 342 26.45 -11.53 19.01
CA SER A 342 27.92 -11.63 18.97
C SER A 342 28.48 -11.57 20.38
N GLN A 343 29.72 -12.04 20.53
CA GLN A 343 30.51 -11.92 21.76
C GLN A 343 31.86 -11.28 21.44
N GLN A 344 31.91 -9.98 21.44
CA GLN A 344 33.15 -9.21 21.24
C GLN A 344 33.51 -8.47 22.53
N ALA A 345 34.79 -8.19 22.72
CA ALA A 345 35.23 -7.29 23.78
C ALA A 345 34.69 -5.88 23.51
N GLY A 346 33.90 -5.36 24.44
CA GLY A 346 33.25 -4.05 24.32
C GLY A 346 31.92 -4.05 25.06
N ASP A 347 31.37 -2.86 25.22
CA ASP A 347 30.14 -2.67 25.99
C ASP A 347 28.97 -3.47 25.45
N TYR A 348 28.09 -3.92 26.33
CA TYR A 348 26.82 -4.51 25.99
C TYR A 348 25.97 -3.55 25.13
N THR A 349 25.59 -3.96 23.96
CA THR A 349 24.75 -3.18 23.04
C THR A 349 23.70 -4.04 22.40
N ILE A 350 22.48 -3.48 22.29
CA ILE A 350 21.40 -4.08 21.51
C ILE A 350 21.30 -3.29 20.21
N SER A 351 21.59 -3.93 19.09
CA SER A 351 21.49 -3.32 17.76
C SER A 351 20.14 -3.56 17.10
N LYS A 352 19.45 -4.66 17.46
CA LYS A 352 18.12 -4.99 16.97
C LYS A 352 17.34 -5.74 18.03
N LEU A 353 16.09 -5.31 18.26
CA LEU A 353 15.13 -6.00 19.12
C LEU A 353 13.74 -5.81 18.56
N GLU A 354 13.25 -6.83 17.87
CA GLU A 354 11.97 -6.80 17.16
C GLU A 354 11.17 -8.06 17.43
N GLN A 355 9.88 -7.99 17.24
CA GLN A 355 8.96 -9.13 17.30
C GLN A 355 7.85 -8.97 16.24
N ASN A 356 7.20 -10.06 15.84
CA ASN A 356 6.28 -10.10 14.70
C ASN A 356 4.78 -10.14 15.08
N GLY A 357 4.45 -10.03 16.36
CA GLY A 357 3.07 -9.99 16.84
C GLY A 357 2.55 -8.56 17.05
N TYR A 358 1.24 -8.42 17.17
CA TYR A 358 0.58 -7.15 17.50
C TYR A 358 -0.82 -7.40 18.08
N GLY A 359 -1.27 -6.47 18.91
CA GLY A 359 -2.63 -6.45 19.42
C GLY A 359 -3.64 -5.94 18.39
N VAL A 360 -4.92 -5.98 18.74
CA VAL A 360 -6.00 -5.42 17.91
C VAL A 360 -5.73 -3.96 17.61
N GLY A 361 -5.79 -3.58 16.34
CA GLY A 361 -5.66 -2.21 15.87
C GLY A 361 -6.97 -1.71 15.25
N SER A 362 -7.33 -0.45 15.51
CA SER A 362 -8.38 0.24 14.76
C SER A 362 -7.73 1.08 13.66
N LEU A 363 -8.42 1.20 12.51
CA LEU A 363 -7.94 2.04 11.41
C LEU A 363 -7.82 3.49 11.90
N SER A 364 -6.62 4.05 11.82
CA SER A 364 -6.32 5.44 12.16
C SER A 364 -6.37 6.35 10.95
N GLY A 365 -6.00 5.84 9.78
CA GLY A 365 -5.98 6.57 8.52
C GLY A 365 -5.43 5.73 7.39
N PHE A 366 -5.33 6.34 6.21
CA PHE A 366 -4.73 5.70 5.05
C PHE A 366 -3.99 6.76 4.22
N THR A 367 -3.02 6.33 3.44
CA THR A 367 -2.23 7.18 2.56
C THR A 367 -1.91 6.44 1.26
N PHE A 368 -1.75 7.21 0.17
CA PHE A 368 -1.15 6.71 -1.06
C PHE A 368 0.31 7.19 -1.13
N ASP A 369 1.19 6.33 -1.61
CA ASP A 369 2.56 6.71 -1.94
C ASP A 369 2.70 7.12 -3.41
N GLU A 370 3.89 7.55 -3.82
CA GLU A 370 4.19 7.95 -5.20
C GLU A 370 4.00 6.82 -6.22
N ARG A 371 4.11 5.57 -5.79
CA ARG A 371 3.85 4.38 -6.61
C ARG A 371 2.40 3.92 -6.57
N GLY A 372 1.54 4.72 -5.97
CA GLY A 372 0.11 4.44 -5.86
C GLY A 372 -0.25 3.31 -4.91
N VAL A 373 0.63 2.92 -3.98
CA VAL A 373 0.31 1.92 -2.96
C VAL A 373 -0.58 2.53 -1.91
N LEU A 374 -1.74 1.93 -1.71
CA LEU A 374 -2.67 2.27 -0.64
C LEU A 374 -2.25 1.57 0.64
N THR A 375 -1.76 2.34 1.60
CA THR A 375 -1.33 1.87 2.92
C THR A 375 -2.32 2.33 3.99
N ALA A 376 -2.90 1.38 4.71
CA ALA A 376 -3.73 1.62 5.88
C ALA A 376 -2.86 1.66 7.14
N LYS A 377 -3.07 2.67 7.97
CA LYS A 377 -2.38 2.87 9.26
C LYS A 377 -3.31 2.54 10.41
N TYR A 378 -2.83 1.75 11.36
CA TYR A 378 -3.62 1.29 12.50
C TYR A 378 -3.09 1.85 13.82
N THR A 379 -3.97 1.93 14.83
CA THR A 379 -3.65 2.46 16.17
C THR A 379 -2.63 1.61 16.94
N ASN A 380 -2.42 0.36 16.53
CA ASN A 380 -1.40 -0.53 17.07
C ASN A 380 -0.01 -0.33 16.46
N GLY A 381 0.18 0.72 15.63
CA GLY A 381 1.44 1.04 14.96
C GLY A 381 1.73 0.17 13.73
N GLN A 382 0.80 -0.66 13.30
CA GLN A 382 0.96 -1.46 12.09
C GLN A 382 0.50 -0.69 10.86
N ASP A 383 1.30 -0.76 9.81
CA ASP A 383 0.98 -0.27 8.47
C ASP A 383 0.76 -1.48 7.57
N ARG A 384 -0.35 -1.48 6.81
CA ARG A 384 -0.67 -2.58 5.89
C ARG A 384 -1.00 -2.05 4.51
N SER A 385 -0.28 -2.52 3.51
CA SER A 385 -0.64 -2.27 2.12
C SER A 385 -1.90 -3.08 1.77
N THR A 386 -2.89 -2.42 1.18
CA THR A 386 -4.21 -3.01 0.89
C THR A 386 -4.49 -3.10 -0.60
N GLY A 387 -3.72 -2.36 -1.40
CA GLY A 387 -3.79 -2.38 -2.84
C GLY A 387 -2.84 -1.37 -3.45
N GLN A 388 -2.77 -1.35 -4.77
CA GLN A 388 -1.95 -0.42 -5.53
C GLN A 388 -2.73 0.03 -6.76
N LEU A 389 -2.68 1.32 -7.06
CA LEU A 389 -3.28 1.90 -8.26
C LEU A 389 -2.73 1.26 -9.52
N ALA A 390 -3.59 1.07 -10.51
CA ALA A 390 -3.21 0.71 -11.86
C ALA A 390 -3.44 1.91 -12.78
N VAL A 391 -2.39 2.34 -13.46
CA VAL A 391 -2.44 3.41 -14.45
C VAL A 391 -2.37 2.81 -15.85
N ALA A 392 -3.19 3.34 -16.76
CA ALA A 392 -3.20 2.93 -18.16
C ALA A 392 -2.70 4.07 -19.05
N SER A 393 -1.77 3.79 -19.96
CA SER A 393 -1.36 4.68 -21.04
C SER A 393 -1.73 4.07 -22.39
N PHE A 394 -2.04 4.93 -23.35
CA PHE A 394 -2.45 4.55 -24.69
C PHE A 394 -1.47 5.11 -25.71
N ARG A 395 -1.14 4.31 -26.71
CA ARG A 395 -0.27 4.75 -27.80
C ARG A 395 -0.88 5.91 -28.59
N ASN A 396 -2.21 5.90 -28.73
CA ASN A 396 -2.96 6.97 -29.39
C ASN A 396 -4.12 7.45 -28.49
N PRO A 397 -3.90 8.41 -27.60
CA PRO A 397 -4.96 8.96 -26.74
C PRO A 397 -6.11 9.60 -27.51
N GLN A 398 -5.88 10.07 -28.75
CA GLN A 398 -6.91 10.66 -29.62
C GLN A 398 -8.00 9.64 -30.02
N GLY A 399 -7.70 8.34 -29.94
CA GLY A 399 -8.67 7.28 -30.16
C GLY A 399 -9.62 7.04 -28.99
N LEU A 400 -9.44 7.70 -27.85
CA LEU A 400 -10.35 7.61 -26.72
C LEU A 400 -11.64 8.36 -27.03
N GLN A 401 -12.78 7.74 -26.72
CA GLN A 401 -14.09 8.35 -26.86
C GLN A 401 -14.56 8.93 -25.54
N SER A 402 -14.83 10.24 -25.48
CA SER A 402 -15.42 10.87 -24.31
C SER A 402 -16.84 10.35 -24.08
N VAL A 403 -17.15 9.99 -22.83
CA VAL A 403 -18.48 9.50 -22.40
C VAL A 403 -19.15 10.43 -21.38
N GLY A 404 -18.56 11.61 -21.16
CA GLY A 404 -19.00 12.55 -20.12
C GLY A 404 -18.31 12.32 -18.78
N GLY A 405 -18.53 13.23 -17.80
CA GLY A 405 -17.95 13.10 -16.45
C GLY A 405 -16.42 13.09 -16.42
N ASN A 406 -15.74 13.70 -17.39
CA ASN A 406 -14.29 13.63 -17.59
C ASN A 406 -13.75 12.19 -17.65
N ALA A 407 -14.56 11.30 -18.21
CA ALA A 407 -14.22 9.91 -18.44
C ALA A 407 -14.20 9.56 -19.94
N TRP A 408 -13.33 8.63 -20.27
CA TRP A 408 -13.15 8.15 -21.65
C TRP A 408 -13.34 6.64 -21.71
N LYS A 409 -13.84 6.19 -22.86
CA LYS A 409 -13.96 4.78 -23.21
C LYS A 409 -12.92 4.42 -24.25
N GLU A 410 -12.33 3.27 -24.09
CA GLU A 410 -11.41 2.68 -25.07
C GLU A 410 -12.12 2.31 -26.35
N THR A 411 -11.56 2.67 -27.50
CA THR A 411 -12.01 2.25 -28.84
C THR A 411 -10.89 1.48 -29.54
N LEU A 412 -11.16 0.88 -30.68
CA LEU A 412 -10.14 0.19 -31.49
C LEU A 412 -9.04 1.16 -31.99
N ALA A 413 -9.32 2.45 -32.07
CA ALA A 413 -8.39 3.46 -32.55
C ALA A 413 -7.27 3.83 -31.56
N VAL A 414 -7.38 3.48 -30.27
CA VAL A 414 -6.36 3.79 -29.25
C VAL A 414 -5.05 3.01 -29.44
N GLY A 415 -5.09 1.89 -30.19
CA GLY A 415 -3.93 1.02 -30.39
C GLY A 415 -3.60 0.18 -29.16
N SER A 416 -2.31 -0.05 -28.91
CA SER A 416 -1.87 -0.83 -27.75
C SER A 416 -2.02 -0.03 -26.45
N LYS A 417 -2.62 -0.68 -25.45
CA LYS A 417 -2.72 -0.19 -24.08
C LYS A 417 -1.57 -0.76 -23.26
N VAL A 418 -0.87 0.08 -22.54
CA VAL A 418 0.10 -0.31 -21.50
C VAL A 418 -0.56 -0.05 -20.15
N MET A 419 -0.58 -1.06 -19.30
CA MET A 419 -1.16 -0.99 -17.98
C MET A 419 -0.18 -1.57 -16.98
N ASP A 420 0.22 -0.77 -16.02
CA ASP A 420 1.11 -1.19 -14.93
C ASP A 420 0.93 -0.26 -13.71
N VAL A 421 1.78 -0.43 -12.73
CA VAL A 421 1.83 0.44 -11.55
C VAL A 421 2.43 1.80 -11.91
N PRO A 422 2.03 2.87 -11.22
CA PRO A 422 2.62 4.20 -11.38
C PRO A 422 4.15 4.20 -11.28
N GLY A 423 4.81 5.09 -12.02
CA GLY A 423 6.27 5.19 -12.05
C GLY A 423 7.00 4.08 -12.80
N THR A 424 6.27 3.23 -13.54
CA THR A 424 6.89 2.16 -14.33
C THR A 424 6.95 2.57 -15.82
N GLY A 425 8.13 2.52 -16.43
CA GLY A 425 8.33 2.91 -17.82
C GLY A 425 7.99 4.37 -18.08
N ASN A 426 6.99 4.66 -18.93
CA ASN A 426 6.52 6.02 -19.23
C ASN A 426 5.32 6.44 -18.37
N LEU A 427 4.84 5.58 -17.48
CA LEU A 427 3.70 5.90 -16.63
C LEU A 427 4.10 6.91 -15.57
N GLY A 428 3.25 7.93 -15.37
CA GLY A 428 3.45 8.96 -14.37
C GLY A 428 3.35 8.43 -12.93
N ASP A 429 3.96 9.18 -12.02
CA ASP A 429 3.88 8.94 -10.57
C ASP A 429 2.57 9.50 -10.00
N ILE A 430 2.16 9.01 -8.84
CA ILE A 430 0.99 9.51 -8.13
C ILE A 430 1.41 10.60 -7.14
N VAL A 431 0.68 11.71 -7.19
CA VAL A 431 0.75 12.77 -6.17
C VAL A 431 -0.53 12.70 -5.34
N ALA A 432 -0.40 12.25 -4.11
CA ALA A 432 -1.51 12.18 -3.16
C ALA A 432 -1.79 13.57 -2.56
N GLY A 433 -3.06 13.85 -2.24
CA GLY A 433 -3.48 15.15 -1.72
C GLY A 433 -3.46 16.26 -2.76
N ALA A 434 -3.52 15.93 -4.04
CA ALA A 434 -3.52 16.86 -5.16
C ALA A 434 -4.48 16.43 -6.26
N VAL A 435 -4.87 17.36 -7.12
CA VAL A 435 -5.71 17.11 -8.30
C VAL A 435 -5.07 17.74 -9.53
N GLU A 436 -5.35 17.18 -10.69
CA GLU A 436 -4.97 17.76 -11.97
C GLU A 436 -6.06 18.74 -12.42
N GLU A 437 -5.70 20.01 -12.56
CA GLU A 437 -6.58 21.04 -13.11
C GLU A 437 -6.77 20.85 -14.62
N SER A 438 -7.75 21.56 -15.18
CA SER A 438 -7.92 21.63 -16.63
C SER A 438 -6.66 22.18 -17.32
N ASN A 439 -6.33 21.66 -18.50
CA ASN A 439 -5.27 22.23 -19.34
C ASN A 439 -5.75 23.41 -20.21
N VAL A 440 -6.96 23.92 -19.97
CA VAL A 440 -7.54 25.06 -20.68
C VAL A 440 -6.92 26.37 -20.18
N ASP A 441 -6.27 27.10 -21.09
CA ASP A 441 -5.87 28.49 -20.82
C ASP A 441 -7.07 29.43 -21.08
N LEU A 442 -7.71 29.88 -20.01
CA LEU A 442 -8.88 30.73 -20.05
C LEU A 442 -8.60 32.07 -20.83
N THR A 443 -7.40 32.63 -20.68
CA THR A 443 -7.05 33.88 -21.36
C THR A 443 -6.93 33.70 -22.88
N ALA A 444 -6.26 32.62 -23.28
CA ALA A 444 -6.14 32.26 -24.69
C ALA A 444 -7.51 31.96 -25.30
N GLU A 445 -8.38 31.18 -24.58
CA GLU A 445 -9.71 30.83 -25.06
C GLU A 445 -10.65 32.04 -25.19
N LEU A 446 -10.54 33.04 -24.29
CA LEU A 446 -11.31 34.29 -24.43
C LEU A 446 -10.89 35.09 -25.66
N VAL A 447 -9.59 35.14 -26.00
CA VAL A 447 -9.11 35.75 -27.24
C VAL A 447 -9.60 34.99 -28.47
N ASN A 448 -9.55 33.65 -28.41
CA ASN A 448 -10.08 32.76 -29.46
C ASN A 448 -11.59 33.00 -29.66
N LEU A 449 -12.34 33.15 -28.56
CA LEU A 449 -13.79 33.44 -28.61
C LEU A 449 -14.08 34.73 -29.37
N ILE A 450 -13.37 35.81 -29.04
CA ILE A 450 -13.53 37.12 -29.70
C ILE A 450 -13.22 36.97 -31.19
N THR A 451 -12.14 36.28 -31.54
CA THR A 451 -11.75 36.03 -32.94
C THR A 451 -12.80 35.20 -33.69
N ALA A 452 -13.29 34.13 -33.08
CA ALA A 452 -14.33 33.30 -33.67
C ALA A 452 -15.65 34.06 -33.83
N GLN A 453 -16.04 34.92 -32.88
CA GLN A 453 -17.21 35.78 -32.99
C GLN A 453 -17.08 36.76 -34.18
N ARG A 454 -15.89 37.39 -34.36
CA ARG A 454 -15.63 38.28 -35.49
C ARG A 454 -15.72 37.50 -36.82
N THR A 455 -15.18 36.30 -36.88
CA THR A 455 -15.24 35.42 -38.05
C THR A 455 -16.69 35.05 -38.40
N TYR A 456 -17.49 34.70 -37.39
CA TYR A 456 -18.92 34.43 -37.56
C TYR A 456 -19.67 35.63 -38.12
N GLN A 457 -19.43 36.84 -37.53
CA GLN A 457 -20.06 38.07 -37.97
C GLN A 457 -19.65 38.43 -39.44
N ALA A 458 -18.36 38.25 -39.80
CA ALA A 458 -17.87 38.49 -41.14
C ALA A 458 -18.52 37.57 -42.17
N ASN A 459 -18.67 36.27 -41.85
CA ASN A 459 -19.37 35.32 -42.73
C ASN A 459 -20.86 35.64 -42.83
N ALA A 460 -21.53 36.03 -41.76
CA ALA A 460 -22.92 36.45 -41.77
C ALA A 460 -23.13 37.70 -42.63
N GLN A 461 -22.19 38.71 -42.52
CA GLN A 461 -22.25 39.90 -43.35
C GLN A 461 -22.01 39.60 -44.83
N SER A 462 -21.10 38.66 -45.16
CA SER A 462 -20.85 38.16 -46.51
C SER A 462 -22.10 37.56 -47.15
N ILE A 463 -22.85 36.75 -46.36
CA ILE A 463 -24.14 36.15 -46.82
C ILE A 463 -25.16 37.28 -47.11
N LYS A 464 -25.31 38.27 -46.21
CA LYS A 464 -26.22 39.40 -46.41
C LYS A 464 -25.90 40.18 -47.68
N THR A 465 -24.61 40.45 -47.91
CA THR A 465 -24.17 41.16 -49.11
C THR A 465 -24.48 40.34 -50.38
N GLN A 466 -24.29 39.03 -50.34
CA GLN A 466 -24.61 38.16 -51.46
C GLN A 466 -26.12 38.12 -51.73
N ASP A 467 -26.97 38.11 -50.70
CA ASP A 467 -28.40 38.18 -50.81
C ASP A 467 -28.86 39.49 -51.47
N GLN A 468 -28.26 40.65 -51.05
CA GLN A 468 -28.51 41.93 -51.64
C GLN A 468 -28.14 41.97 -53.14
N VAL A 469 -27.00 41.41 -53.53
CA VAL A 469 -26.58 41.27 -54.91
C VAL A 469 -27.56 40.45 -55.68
N THR A 470 -28.03 39.33 -55.14
CA THR A 470 -29.02 38.46 -55.79
C THR A 470 -30.37 39.19 -55.97
N GLN A 471 -30.83 39.92 -54.96
CA GLN A 471 -32.05 40.73 -55.07
C GLN A 471 -31.90 41.84 -56.10
N THR A 472 -30.75 42.50 -56.17
CA THR A 472 -30.48 43.52 -57.20
C THR A 472 -30.53 42.91 -58.58
N PHE A 473 -29.99 41.73 -58.82
CA PHE A 473 -30.09 41.01 -60.07
C PHE A 473 -31.54 40.64 -60.42
N LEU A 474 -32.35 40.24 -59.47
CA LEU A 474 -33.77 39.93 -59.69
C LEU A 474 -34.58 41.16 -60.01
N ASN A 475 -34.25 42.34 -59.45
CA ASN A 475 -34.92 43.63 -59.72
C ASN A 475 -34.48 44.31 -61.02
N MET A 476 -33.39 43.84 -61.62
CA MET A 476 -32.92 44.33 -62.94
C MET A 476 -33.54 43.63 -64.14
N ARG A 477 -34.49 42.74 -63.87
CA ARG A 477 -35.24 42.01 -64.90
C ARG A 477 -36.70 42.59 -64.95
#